data_770e99b2de1a37d07007d546084fd45b
#
_entry.id   770e99b2de1a37d07007d546084fd45b
#
_cell.length_a   1.000
_cell.length_b   1.000
_cell.length_c   1.000
_cell.angle_alpha   90.00
_cell.angle_beta   90.00
_cell.angle_gamma   90.00
#
_symmetry.space_group_name_H-M   'P 1'
#
loop_
_entity.id
_entity.type
_entity.pdbx_description
1 polymer ?
#
loop_
_entity_poly.entity_id
_entity_poly.type
_entity_poly.pdbx_seq_one_letter_code
_entity_poly.pdbx_strand_id
1 'polypeptide(L)'
;MEKTNEVKEFLDLLRCAKHKINLPGSIEVFLLLELKFHKNITASEIANKYHVTIPAVMHKLDSLINDDYVIKVVDEVDKRKKYYHLTPKAEMLLEDNKKIIDNKINNLFSYLGEEDKKELIRILNKIKDMEV
;
A
#
# COMPACT_ATOMS: atom_id res chain seq x y z
N MET A 1 -4.51 8.90 34.27
CA MET A 1 -5.65 9.61 33.67
C MET A 1 -5.27 10.38 32.43
N GLU A 2 -4.22 11.19 32.48
CA GLU A 2 -3.75 11.94 31.31
C GLU A 2 -3.34 11.04 30.13
N LYS A 3 -2.63 9.94 30.42
CA LYS A 3 -2.22 8.99 29.37
C LYS A 3 -3.41 8.31 28.69
N THR A 4 -4.49 8.02 29.44
CA THR A 4 -5.70 7.41 28.88
C THR A 4 -6.43 8.39 27.97
N ASN A 5 -6.50 9.65 28.35
CA ASN A 5 -7.12 10.69 27.54
C ASN A 5 -6.31 10.96 26.27
N GLU A 6 -4.98 10.96 26.38
CA GLU A 6 -4.08 11.15 25.25
C GLU A 6 -4.19 10.00 24.25
N VAL A 7 -4.23 8.76 24.72
CA VAL A 7 -4.39 7.59 23.87
C VAL A 7 -5.74 7.63 23.14
N LYS A 8 -6.81 7.93 23.86
CA LYS A 8 -8.13 8.04 23.25
C LYS A 8 -8.19 9.15 22.21
N GLU A 9 -7.65 10.31 22.55
CA GLU A 9 -7.59 11.44 21.62
C GLU A 9 -6.82 11.07 20.34
N PHE A 10 -5.67 10.42 20.49
CA PHE A 10 -4.86 9.98 19.36
C PHE A 10 -5.63 9.00 18.46
N LEU A 11 -6.30 8.01 19.05
CA LEU A 11 -7.12 7.06 18.31
C LEU A 11 -8.25 7.75 17.54
N ASP A 12 -8.91 8.71 18.17
CA ASP A 12 -9.98 9.48 17.54
C ASP A 12 -9.43 10.29 16.36
N LEU A 13 -8.28 10.94 16.54
CA LEU A 13 -7.63 11.73 15.49
C LEU A 13 -7.20 10.85 14.31
N LEU A 14 -6.64 9.68 14.56
CA LEU A 14 -6.28 8.74 13.51
C LEU A 14 -7.51 8.32 12.69
N ARG A 15 -8.60 8.01 13.37
CA ARG A 15 -9.84 7.60 12.72
C ARG A 15 -10.43 8.75 11.89
N CYS A 16 -10.44 9.95 12.43
CA CYS A 16 -10.90 11.14 11.72
C CYS A 16 -10.03 11.44 10.50
N ALA A 17 -8.71 11.35 10.64
CA ALA A 17 -7.77 11.57 9.54
C ALA A 17 -8.01 10.56 8.41
N LYS A 18 -8.13 9.28 8.76
CA LYS A 18 -8.41 8.22 7.79
C LYS A 18 -9.71 8.50 7.02
N HIS A 19 -10.75 8.92 7.73
CA HIS A 19 -12.04 9.24 7.11
C HIS A 19 -11.96 10.47 6.20
N LYS A 20 -11.25 11.49 6.62
CA LYS A 20 -11.09 12.74 5.84
C LYS A 20 -10.25 12.53 4.58
N ILE A 21 -9.16 11.77 4.69
CA ILE A 21 -8.29 11.48 3.56
C ILE A 21 -9.02 10.56 2.57
N ASN A 22 -9.69 9.53 3.09
CA ASN A 22 -10.55 8.60 2.34
C ASN A 22 -9.97 8.20 0.99
N LEU A 23 -8.79 7.59 1.01
CA LEU A 23 -8.15 7.10 -0.20
C LEU A 23 -8.95 5.94 -0.79
N PRO A 24 -9.19 5.95 -2.11
CA PRO A 24 -9.80 4.80 -2.76
C PRO A 24 -8.80 3.65 -2.82
N GLY A 25 -9.32 2.47 -2.81
CA GLY A 25 -8.50 1.28 -2.98
C GLY A 25 -8.50 0.40 -1.77
N SER A 26 -8.55 -0.84 -2.07
CA SER A 26 -8.37 -1.94 -1.15
C SER A 26 -6.89 -2.28 -1.06
N ILE A 27 -6.54 -3.24 -0.22
CA ILE A 27 -5.18 -3.77 -0.15
C ILE A 27 -4.74 -4.34 -1.51
N GLU A 28 -5.68 -4.78 -2.34
CA GLU A 28 -5.42 -5.28 -3.69
C GLU A 28 -4.79 -4.21 -4.58
N VAL A 29 -5.26 -2.97 -4.50
CA VAL A 29 -4.69 -1.84 -5.26
C VAL A 29 -3.25 -1.59 -4.83
N PHE A 30 -2.96 -1.66 -3.53
CA PHE A 30 -1.58 -1.49 -3.03
C PHE A 30 -0.66 -2.61 -3.51
N LEU A 31 -1.15 -3.86 -3.56
CA LEU A 31 -0.38 -4.97 -4.12
C LEU A 31 -0.09 -4.76 -5.61
N LEU A 32 -1.07 -4.31 -6.37
CA LEU A 32 -0.88 -4.01 -7.79
C LEU A 32 0.15 -2.90 -7.99
N LEU A 33 0.14 -1.87 -7.14
CA LEU A 33 1.14 -0.80 -7.17
C LEU A 33 2.54 -1.33 -6.87
N GLU A 34 2.68 -2.25 -5.89
CA GLU A 34 3.96 -2.88 -5.60
C GLU A 34 4.49 -3.63 -6.83
N LEU A 35 3.64 -4.40 -7.50
CA LEU A 35 4.02 -5.14 -8.70
C LEU A 35 4.36 -4.20 -9.86
N LYS A 36 3.74 -3.05 -9.94
CA LYS A 36 4.02 -2.07 -10.98
C LYS A 36 5.40 -1.42 -10.80
N PHE A 37 5.72 -1.00 -9.58
CA PHE A 37 6.94 -0.26 -9.31
C PHE A 37 8.14 -1.14 -8.99
N HIS A 38 7.92 -2.38 -8.60
CA HIS A 38 8.98 -3.33 -8.27
C HIS A 38 8.81 -4.61 -9.09
N LYS A 39 9.26 -4.55 -10.34
CA LYS A 39 9.25 -5.73 -11.21
C LYS A 39 10.06 -6.85 -10.56
N ASN A 40 9.59 -8.06 -10.69
CA ASN A 40 10.25 -9.25 -10.13
C ASN A 40 10.32 -9.27 -8.60
N ILE A 41 9.47 -8.52 -7.90
CA ILE A 41 9.33 -8.68 -6.45
C ILE A 41 8.65 -10.02 -6.16
N THR A 42 9.15 -10.72 -5.14
CA THR A 42 8.61 -12.01 -4.71
C THR A 42 7.57 -11.83 -3.62
N ALA A 43 6.73 -12.85 -3.43
CA ALA A 43 5.75 -12.85 -2.33
C ALA A 43 6.45 -12.73 -0.97
N SER A 44 7.61 -13.36 -0.82
CA SER A 44 8.43 -13.28 0.39
C SER A 44 8.90 -11.85 0.67
N GLU A 45 9.35 -11.13 -0.36
CA GLU A 45 9.79 -9.75 -0.23
C GLU A 45 8.62 -8.82 0.14
N ILE A 46 7.45 -9.03 -0.45
CA ILE A 46 6.25 -8.26 -0.11
C ILE A 46 5.85 -8.52 1.36
N ALA A 47 5.82 -9.78 1.76
CA ALA A 47 5.49 -10.17 3.13
C ALA A 47 6.42 -9.50 4.15
N ASN A 48 7.72 -9.51 3.87
CA ASN A 48 8.72 -8.90 4.73
C ASN A 48 8.54 -7.38 4.82
N LYS A 49 8.29 -6.73 3.68
CA LYS A 49 8.09 -5.27 3.63
C LYS A 49 6.91 -4.80 4.47
N TYR A 50 5.81 -5.53 4.43
CA TYR A 50 4.57 -5.13 5.11
C TYR A 50 4.34 -5.84 6.45
N HIS A 51 5.32 -6.63 6.91
CA HIS A 51 5.24 -7.36 8.19
C HIS A 51 4.01 -8.26 8.27
N VAL A 52 3.73 -8.95 7.18
CA VAL A 52 2.65 -9.94 7.08
C VAL A 52 3.23 -11.30 6.73
N THR A 53 2.41 -12.35 6.79
CA THR A 53 2.86 -13.70 6.46
C THR A 53 2.90 -13.94 4.95
N ILE A 54 3.78 -14.82 4.51
CA ILE A 54 3.84 -15.24 3.11
C ILE A 54 2.51 -15.86 2.64
N PRO A 55 1.88 -16.77 3.42
CA PRO A 55 0.57 -17.29 3.04
C PRO A 55 -0.52 -16.22 2.86
N ALA A 56 -0.50 -15.16 3.66
CA ALA A 56 -1.47 -14.06 3.51
C ALA A 56 -1.26 -13.33 2.17
N VAL A 57 0.00 -13.06 1.79
CA VAL A 57 0.33 -12.45 0.50
C VAL A 57 -0.08 -13.38 -0.64
N MET A 58 0.27 -14.66 -0.53
CA MET A 58 -0.06 -15.68 -1.55
C MET A 58 -1.57 -15.76 -1.79
N HIS A 59 -2.36 -15.74 -0.71
CA HIS A 59 -3.82 -15.78 -0.80
C HIS A 59 -4.35 -14.57 -1.61
N LYS A 60 -3.83 -13.37 -1.34
CA LYS A 60 -4.23 -12.16 -2.07
C LYS A 60 -3.79 -12.21 -3.52
N LEU A 61 -2.58 -12.69 -3.80
CA LEU A 61 -2.08 -12.84 -5.17
C LEU A 61 -2.91 -13.86 -5.96
N ASP A 62 -3.28 -14.98 -5.34
CA ASP A 62 -4.13 -15.99 -5.98
C ASP A 62 -5.50 -15.41 -6.35
N SER A 63 -6.07 -14.59 -5.48
CA SER A 63 -7.32 -13.88 -5.75
C SER A 63 -7.18 -12.94 -6.95
N LEU A 64 -6.08 -12.19 -7.02
CA LEU A 64 -5.80 -11.29 -8.14
C LEU A 64 -5.58 -12.04 -9.45
N ILE A 65 -4.98 -13.23 -9.39
CA ILE A 65 -4.81 -14.10 -10.55
C ILE A 65 -6.18 -14.59 -11.04
N ASN A 66 -7.03 -15.03 -10.12
CA ASN A 66 -8.38 -15.50 -10.47
C ASN A 66 -9.23 -14.40 -11.11
N ASP A 67 -9.01 -13.16 -10.74
CA ASP A 67 -9.75 -12.00 -11.26
C ASP A 67 -9.06 -11.37 -12.48
N ASP A 68 -8.04 -12.01 -13.05
CA ASP A 68 -7.31 -11.57 -14.23
C ASP A 68 -6.55 -10.24 -14.07
N TYR A 69 -6.19 -9.87 -12.87
CA TYR A 69 -5.34 -8.69 -12.62
C TYR A 69 -3.85 -9.01 -12.64
N VAL A 70 -3.49 -10.24 -12.38
CA VAL A 70 -2.10 -10.68 -12.22
C VAL A 70 -1.88 -12.00 -12.95
N ILE A 71 -0.71 -12.16 -13.55
CA ILE A 71 -0.24 -13.44 -14.05
C ILE A 71 0.99 -13.88 -13.25
N LYS A 72 1.13 -15.18 -13.07
CA LYS A 72 2.29 -15.79 -12.44
C LYS A 72 3.30 -16.15 -13.51
N VAL A 73 4.55 -15.76 -13.31
CA VAL A 73 5.67 -16.08 -14.22
C VAL A 73 6.71 -16.84 -13.43
N VAL A 74 7.11 -18.00 -13.94
CA VAL A 74 8.15 -18.82 -13.35
C VAL A 74 9.48 -18.44 -13.96
N ASP A 75 10.52 -18.27 -13.12
CA ASP A 75 11.87 -17.95 -13.59
C ASP A 75 12.40 -19.12 -14.45
N GLU A 76 12.99 -18.81 -15.61
CA GLU A 76 13.48 -19.82 -16.53
C GLU A 76 14.71 -20.55 -15.99
N VAL A 77 15.54 -19.84 -15.20
CA VAL A 77 16.78 -20.39 -14.67
C VAL A 77 16.54 -21.09 -13.32
N ASP A 78 15.83 -20.45 -12.41
CA ASP A 78 15.49 -21.02 -11.12
C ASP A 78 13.98 -21.16 -11.00
N LYS A 79 13.46 -22.35 -11.27
CA LYS A 79 12.02 -22.65 -11.28
C LYS A 79 11.36 -22.52 -9.91
N ARG A 80 12.14 -22.37 -8.84
CA ARG A 80 11.61 -22.10 -7.49
C ARG A 80 11.22 -20.64 -7.34
N LYS A 81 11.74 -19.74 -8.17
CA LYS A 81 11.43 -18.32 -8.16
C LYS A 81 10.21 -18.05 -9.03
N LYS A 82 9.22 -17.39 -8.44
CA LYS A 82 7.98 -17.02 -9.12
C LYS A 82 7.78 -15.53 -8.99
N TYR A 83 7.42 -14.91 -10.10
CA TYR A 83 7.15 -13.49 -10.17
C TYR A 83 5.70 -13.27 -10.58
N TYR A 84 5.22 -12.08 -10.31
CA TYR A 84 3.82 -11.71 -10.56
C TYR A 84 3.81 -10.44 -11.38
N HIS A 85 3.15 -10.48 -12.53
CA HIS A 85 3.10 -9.33 -13.43
C HIS A 85 1.66 -8.88 -13.63
N LEU A 86 1.49 -7.59 -13.86
CA LEU A 86 0.18 -7.00 -14.10
C LEU A 86 -0.34 -7.33 -15.48
N THR A 87 -1.65 -7.55 -15.57
CA THR A 87 -2.36 -7.65 -16.85
C THR A 87 -2.76 -6.26 -17.33
N PRO A 88 -3.15 -6.09 -18.62
CA PRO A 88 -3.72 -4.83 -19.09
C PRO A 88 -4.94 -4.38 -18.27
N LYS A 89 -5.76 -5.32 -17.80
CA LYS A 89 -6.89 -5.03 -16.93
C LYS A 89 -6.46 -4.35 -15.63
N ALA A 90 -5.37 -4.84 -15.03
CA ALA A 90 -4.80 -4.24 -13.82
C ALA A 90 -4.25 -2.84 -14.09
N GLU A 91 -3.57 -2.64 -15.21
CA GLU A 91 -3.04 -1.33 -15.60
C GLU A 91 -4.17 -0.30 -15.76
N MET A 92 -5.30 -0.69 -16.35
CA MET A 92 -6.46 0.19 -16.47
C MET A 92 -7.04 0.53 -15.11
N LEU A 93 -7.15 -0.45 -14.21
CA LEU A 93 -7.64 -0.21 -12.86
C LEU A 93 -6.76 0.79 -12.11
N LEU A 94 -5.45 0.65 -12.21
CA LEU A 94 -4.52 1.57 -11.58
C LEU A 94 -4.61 2.97 -12.18
N GLU A 95 -4.75 3.08 -13.48
CA GLU A 95 -4.90 4.39 -14.15
C GLU A 95 -6.19 5.08 -13.70
N ASP A 96 -7.29 4.35 -13.59
CA ASP A 96 -8.57 4.90 -13.12
C ASP A 96 -8.48 5.41 -11.68
N ASN A 97 -7.75 4.67 -10.82
CA ASN A 97 -7.58 5.07 -9.42
C ASN A 97 -6.54 6.17 -9.23
N LYS A 98 -5.57 6.27 -10.13
CA LYS A 98 -4.46 7.21 -10.02
C LYS A 98 -4.94 8.65 -9.90
N LYS A 99 -5.87 9.07 -10.75
CA LYS A 99 -6.40 10.45 -10.74
C LYS A 99 -7.07 10.79 -9.42
N ILE A 100 -7.85 9.85 -8.89
CA ILE A 100 -8.57 10.04 -7.63
C ILE A 100 -7.58 10.15 -6.48
N ILE A 101 -6.60 9.27 -6.43
CA ILE A 101 -5.56 9.27 -5.39
C ILE A 101 -4.73 10.54 -5.48
N ASP A 102 -4.25 10.90 -6.67
CA ASP A 102 -3.45 12.10 -6.87
C ASP A 102 -4.22 13.35 -6.41
N ASN A 103 -5.48 13.48 -6.76
CA ASN A 103 -6.29 14.62 -6.35
C ASN A 103 -6.46 14.68 -4.84
N LYS A 104 -6.73 13.57 -4.19
CA LYS A 104 -6.90 13.52 -2.72
C LYS A 104 -5.61 13.85 -1.99
N ILE A 105 -4.50 13.31 -2.45
CA ILE A 105 -3.19 13.58 -1.83
C ILE A 105 -2.77 15.04 -2.07
N ASN A 106 -2.94 15.54 -3.29
CA ASN A 106 -2.61 16.93 -3.60
C ASN A 106 -3.48 17.90 -2.79
N ASN A 107 -4.74 17.62 -2.58
CA ASN A 107 -5.62 18.43 -1.74
C ASN A 107 -5.15 18.43 -0.29
N LEU A 108 -4.76 17.27 0.23
CA LEU A 108 -4.19 17.16 1.58
C LEU A 108 -2.91 18.00 1.70
N PHE A 109 -2.00 17.86 0.75
CA PHE A 109 -0.72 18.58 0.78
C PHE A 109 -0.92 20.09 0.66
N SER A 110 -1.85 20.54 -0.19
CA SER A 110 -2.18 21.96 -0.31
C SER A 110 -2.78 22.51 0.98
N TYR A 111 -3.62 21.73 1.64
CA TYR A 111 -4.22 22.14 2.93
C TYR A 111 -3.17 22.27 4.02
N LEU A 112 -2.23 21.33 4.09
CA LEU A 112 -1.18 21.32 5.11
C LEU A 112 -0.13 22.43 4.88
N GLY A 113 0.21 22.69 3.62
CA GLY A 113 1.35 23.54 3.27
C GLY A 113 2.68 22.77 3.28
N GLU A 114 3.71 23.37 2.76
CA GLU A 114 5.00 22.69 2.56
C GLU A 114 5.66 22.24 3.86
N GLU A 115 5.64 23.08 4.89
CA GLU A 115 6.28 22.74 6.17
C GLU A 115 5.61 21.56 6.85
N ASP A 116 4.28 21.59 6.97
CA ASP A 116 3.51 20.53 7.60
C ASP A 116 3.55 19.24 6.77
N LYS A 117 3.53 19.35 5.46
CA LYS A 117 3.70 18.20 4.57
C LYS A 117 5.03 17.49 4.85
N LYS A 118 6.14 18.24 4.90
CA LYS A 118 7.47 17.69 5.19
C LYS A 118 7.51 17.05 6.57
N GLU A 119 6.90 17.70 7.55
CA GLU A 119 6.84 17.20 8.92
C GLU A 119 6.03 15.90 9.00
N LEU A 120 4.89 15.84 8.32
CA LEU A 120 4.07 14.64 8.26
C LEU A 120 4.85 13.47 7.65
N ILE A 121 5.53 13.70 6.53
CA ILE A 121 6.32 12.67 5.86
C ILE A 121 7.47 12.23 6.78
N ARG A 122 8.12 13.16 7.47
CA ARG A 122 9.18 12.84 8.44
C ARG A 122 8.68 11.93 9.54
N ILE A 123 7.50 12.26 10.11
CA ILE A 123 6.91 11.48 11.20
C ILE A 123 6.52 10.09 10.71
N LEU A 124 5.89 9.98 9.54
CA LEU A 124 5.53 8.70 8.96
C LEU A 124 6.75 7.83 8.68
N ASN A 125 7.85 8.41 8.20
CA ASN A 125 9.11 7.68 8.01
C ASN A 125 9.67 7.16 9.34
N LYS A 126 9.56 7.96 10.39
CA LYS A 126 10.01 7.56 11.73
C LYS A 126 9.18 6.37 12.24
N ILE A 127 7.87 6.43 12.04
CA ILE A 127 6.98 5.32 12.42
C ILE A 127 7.30 4.06 11.61
N LYS A 128 7.56 4.20 10.32
CA LYS A 128 7.94 3.08 9.45
C LYS A 128 9.16 2.33 9.98
N ASP A 129 10.13 3.06 10.52
CA ASP A 129 11.38 2.48 11.04
C ASP A 129 11.23 1.93 12.47
N MET A 130 10.06 2.06 13.07
CA MET A 130 9.78 1.53 14.40
C MET A 130 9.77 0.01 14.36
N GLU A 131 10.48 -0.61 15.28
CA GLU A 131 10.46 -2.07 15.43
C GLU A 131 9.18 -2.50 16.15
N VAL A 132 8.57 -3.55 15.62
CA VAL A 132 7.31 -4.07 16.16
C VAL A 132 7.54 -5.43 16.80
#